data_3ba4bb46a1be17c416890be4379748a2
#
_entry.id   3ba4bb46a1be17c416890be4379748a2
#
_cell.length_a   1.000
_cell.length_b   1.000
_cell.length_c   1.000
_cell.angle_alpha   90.00
_cell.angle_beta   90.00
_cell.angle_gamma   90.00
#
_symmetry.space_group_name_H-M   'P 1'
#
loop_
_entity.id
_entity.type
_entity.pdbx_description
1 polymer ?
#
loop_
_entity_poly.entity_id
_entity_poly.type
_entity_poly.pdbx_seq_one_letter_code
_entity_poly.pdbx_strand_id
1 'polypeptide(L)'
;MGKQKKSSPDKVEKLLEDYGDVFADIFNVLIYQGENVVQPNNLVDGPTASVYKAAEGNLGQKDRDVVKMDVRNNVTYALYGLENQTAINYVMPVRSMGYDYASYEKCIREMKAQNQAEEHEPQFAQEIWPEQKIYPAVTLVLYFGTTPWTGPTTLHEMMHLPEKLKPYVPDYKINLVQVAFLEEEMIAKFQSDFRIVAEFFRAKRLGNEKKIMYNNNKTWDHIGELMEFFHTFTSDKRYRDFKQFMIDESQKGEVKMCSLLDAFEKEGMEKGMEKGLEQGRYQSLEKLMKKTGMSISEAMDALDFSEEERSSYKQWQSENKTAT
;
A
#
# COMPACT_ATOMS: atom_id res chain seq x y z
N MET A 1 -25.47 5.30 12.09
CA MET A 1 -24.62 4.86 10.97
C MET A 1 -23.27 5.57 11.06
N GLY A 2 -22.26 4.91 11.62
CA GLY A 2 -20.92 5.48 11.75
C GLY A 2 -20.28 5.56 10.37
N LYS A 3 -19.83 6.76 9.98
CA LYS A 3 -18.97 6.93 8.80
C LYS A 3 -17.68 6.14 9.05
N GLN A 4 -17.52 4.97 8.44
CA GLN A 4 -16.24 4.28 8.38
C GLN A 4 -15.22 5.24 7.71
N LYS A 5 -14.18 5.60 8.45
CA LYS A 5 -13.06 6.38 7.94
C LYS A 5 -12.43 5.57 6.80
N LYS A 6 -12.41 6.12 5.58
CA LYS A 6 -11.65 5.58 4.45
C LYS A 6 -10.20 5.44 4.91
N SER A 7 -9.60 4.25 4.77
CA SER A 7 -8.16 4.08 4.99
C SER A 7 -7.41 4.99 4.01
N SER A 8 -6.37 5.67 4.51
CA SER A 8 -5.53 6.49 3.62
C SER A 8 -4.59 5.57 2.83
N PRO A 9 -4.19 5.92 1.61
CA PRO A 9 -3.21 5.17 0.81
C PRO A 9 -1.97 4.76 1.62
N ASP A 10 -1.36 5.69 2.34
CA ASP A 10 -0.18 5.47 3.18
C ASP A 10 -0.37 4.39 4.26
N LYS A 11 -1.61 4.20 4.76
CA LYS A 11 -1.87 3.16 5.77
C LYS A 11 -1.94 1.76 5.20
N VAL A 12 -2.38 1.64 3.97
CA VAL A 12 -2.59 0.34 3.32
C VAL A 12 -1.26 -0.22 2.80
N GLU A 13 -0.39 0.65 2.27
CA GLU A 13 0.97 0.29 1.88
C GLU A 13 1.76 -0.21 3.09
N LYS A 14 1.73 0.54 4.20
CA LYS A 14 2.37 0.15 5.47
C LYS A 14 1.93 -1.22 5.98
N LEU A 15 0.65 -1.57 5.86
CA LEU A 15 0.14 -2.85 6.34
C LEU A 15 0.77 -4.03 5.61
N LEU A 16 0.94 -3.94 4.29
CA LEU A 16 1.58 -4.98 3.50
C LEU A 16 3.10 -5.02 3.74
N GLU A 17 3.74 -3.86 3.79
CA GLU A 17 5.19 -3.72 3.98
C GLU A 17 5.66 -4.09 5.38
N ASP A 18 4.76 -4.16 6.35
CA ASP A 18 5.10 -4.57 7.73
C ASP A 18 5.32 -6.07 7.86
N TYR A 19 4.85 -6.88 6.90
CA TYR A 19 5.18 -8.31 6.86
C TYR A 19 6.66 -8.52 6.57
N GLY A 20 7.30 -9.38 7.36
CA GLY A 20 8.75 -9.61 7.30
C GLY A 20 9.24 -10.14 5.95
N ASP A 21 8.46 -10.98 5.28
CA ASP A 21 8.76 -11.51 3.95
C ASP A 21 8.69 -10.43 2.87
N VAL A 22 7.65 -9.58 2.91
CA VAL A 22 7.47 -8.45 1.99
C VAL A 22 8.58 -7.42 2.20
N PHE A 23 8.83 -7.05 3.46
CA PHE A 23 9.88 -6.11 3.81
C PHE A 23 11.27 -6.59 3.35
N ALA A 24 11.63 -7.84 3.67
CA ALA A 24 12.91 -8.43 3.26
C ALA A 24 13.06 -8.46 1.74
N ASP A 25 12.01 -8.85 1.02
CA ASP A 25 12.02 -8.93 -0.44
C ASP A 25 12.25 -7.56 -1.10
N ILE A 26 11.60 -6.50 -0.59
CA ILE A 26 11.81 -5.13 -1.06
C ILE A 26 13.31 -4.76 -1.00
N PHE A 27 13.98 -4.98 0.14
CA PHE A 27 15.39 -4.67 0.28
C PHE A 27 16.28 -5.60 -0.54
N ASN A 28 16.00 -6.91 -0.57
CA ASN A 28 16.74 -7.87 -1.35
C ASN A 28 16.73 -7.54 -2.84
N VAL A 29 15.59 -7.11 -3.38
CA VAL A 29 15.48 -6.75 -4.80
C VAL A 29 16.10 -5.37 -5.08
N LEU A 30 15.75 -4.37 -4.29
CA LEU A 30 16.10 -2.98 -4.61
C LEU A 30 17.53 -2.58 -4.21
N ILE A 31 18.08 -3.18 -3.16
CA ILE A 31 19.44 -2.90 -2.68
C ILE A 31 20.41 -4.01 -3.10
N TYR A 32 20.00 -5.27 -2.94
CA TYR A 32 20.87 -6.43 -3.15
C TYR A 32 20.64 -7.13 -4.49
N GLN A 33 19.92 -6.48 -5.44
CA GLN A 33 19.70 -6.93 -6.83
C GLN A 33 19.06 -8.33 -6.95
N GLY A 34 18.34 -8.76 -5.93
CA GLY A 34 17.68 -10.07 -5.85
C GLY A 34 18.48 -11.11 -5.05
N GLU A 35 19.64 -10.74 -4.49
CA GLU A 35 20.34 -11.61 -3.54
C GLU A 35 19.58 -11.65 -2.21
N ASN A 36 19.41 -12.85 -1.65
CA ASN A 36 18.66 -13.07 -0.42
C ASN A 36 19.53 -12.77 0.84
N VAL A 37 19.85 -11.52 1.07
CA VAL A 37 20.70 -11.02 2.15
C VAL A 37 19.90 -10.75 3.42
N VAL A 38 18.74 -10.09 3.28
CA VAL A 38 17.83 -9.80 4.38
C VAL A 38 16.89 -10.98 4.56
N GLN A 39 16.92 -11.59 5.75
CA GLN A 39 16.10 -12.76 6.07
C GLN A 39 14.91 -12.35 6.94
N PRO A 40 13.67 -12.72 6.59
CA PRO A 40 12.50 -12.37 7.40
C PRO A 40 12.63 -12.74 8.88
N ASN A 41 13.22 -13.89 9.16
CA ASN A 41 13.40 -14.40 10.52
C ASN A 41 14.41 -13.62 11.36
N ASN A 42 15.25 -12.80 10.74
CA ASN A 42 16.21 -11.93 11.44
C ASN A 42 15.65 -10.52 11.67
N LEU A 43 14.50 -10.22 11.12
CA LEU A 43 13.89 -8.91 11.24
C LEU A 43 13.10 -8.79 12.54
N VAL A 44 13.39 -7.74 13.28
CA VAL A 44 12.61 -7.30 14.45
C VAL A 44 12.16 -5.86 14.24
N ASP A 45 11.03 -5.50 14.82
CA ASP A 45 10.50 -4.15 14.68
C ASP A 45 11.47 -3.12 15.26
N GLY A 46 11.78 -2.13 14.45
CA GLY A 46 12.63 -1.02 14.81
C GLY A 46 11.81 0.19 15.33
N PRO A 47 12.48 1.18 15.90
CA PRO A 47 11.81 2.42 16.32
C PRO A 47 11.40 3.23 15.11
N THR A 48 10.12 3.38 14.89
CA THR A 48 9.57 4.24 13.83
C THR A 48 9.72 5.72 14.18
N ALA A 49 9.57 6.06 15.48
CA ALA A 49 9.56 7.42 15.99
C ALA A 49 10.96 8.00 16.17
N SER A 50 11.25 9.11 15.50
CA SER A 50 12.33 10.02 15.87
C SER A 50 11.74 11.21 16.64
N VAL A 51 11.96 11.23 17.96
CA VAL A 51 11.52 12.35 18.82
C VAL A 51 12.63 13.40 18.86
N TYR A 52 12.33 14.62 18.45
CA TYR A 52 13.24 15.76 18.61
C TYR A 52 12.54 16.89 19.35
N LYS A 53 13.30 17.67 20.11
CA LYS A 53 12.77 18.85 20.80
C LYS A 53 12.66 20.00 19.79
N ALA A 54 11.45 20.36 19.41
CA ALA A 54 11.24 21.55 18.57
C ALA A 54 11.54 22.84 19.34
N ALA A 55 11.88 23.91 18.62
CA ALA A 55 12.28 25.21 19.20
C ALA A 55 11.23 25.84 20.11
N GLU A 56 9.98 25.44 20.01
CA GLU A 56 8.84 25.93 20.82
C GLU A 56 8.54 25.06 22.05
N GLY A 57 9.43 24.15 22.43
CA GLY A 57 9.22 23.28 23.59
C GLY A 57 8.28 22.08 23.36
N ASN A 58 7.66 22.00 22.21
CA ASN A 58 6.88 20.84 21.80
C ASN A 58 7.78 19.72 21.31
N LEU A 59 7.45 18.46 21.65
CA LEU A 59 8.12 17.29 21.08
C LEU A 59 7.68 17.15 19.63
N GLY A 60 8.61 17.42 18.69
CA GLY A 60 8.40 17.10 17.28
C GLY A 60 8.64 15.61 17.07
N GLN A 61 7.70 14.92 16.46
CA GLN A 61 7.82 13.53 16.09
C GLN A 61 7.81 13.44 14.58
N LYS A 62 8.83 12.78 14.03
CA LYS A 62 8.87 12.36 12.62
C LYS A 62 9.01 10.85 12.63
N ASP A 63 8.07 10.17 11.98
CA ASP A 63 8.06 8.72 11.93
C ASP A 63 8.34 8.27 10.51
N ARG A 64 9.21 7.25 10.37
CA ARG A 64 9.24 6.43 9.15
C ARG A 64 7.98 5.56 9.10
N ASP A 65 7.61 5.15 7.90
CA ASP A 65 6.42 4.33 7.73
C ASP A 65 6.60 2.93 8.29
N VAL A 66 7.66 2.24 7.90
CA VAL A 66 8.03 0.93 8.45
C VAL A 66 9.53 0.92 8.75
N VAL A 67 9.92 0.36 9.90
CA VAL A 67 11.33 0.21 10.29
C VAL A 67 11.54 -1.17 10.88
N LYS A 68 12.55 -1.87 10.37
CA LYS A 68 12.99 -3.15 10.94
C LYS A 68 14.49 -3.17 11.13
N MET A 69 14.92 -3.88 12.17
CA MET A 69 16.33 -4.12 12.48
C MET A 69 16.67 -5.56 12.09
N ASP A 70 17.73 -5.73 11.32
CA ASP A 70 18.30 -7.05 11.03
C ASP A 70 19.21 -7.45 12.19
N VAL A 71 18.76 -8.42 12.98
CA VAL A 71 19.47 -8.89 14.17
C VAL A 71 19.95 -10.30 13.93
N ARG A 72 21.27 -10.50 13.99
CA ARG A 72 21.93 -11.79 13.78
C ARG A 72 22.77 -12.13 15.00
N ASN A 73 22.52 -13.28 15.61
CA ASN A 73 23.23 -13.71 16.82
C ASN A 73 23.27 -12.64 17.94
N ASN A 74 22.15 -11.98 18.18
CA ASN A 74 21.99 -10.88 19.14
C ASN A 74 22.79 -9.61 18.81
N VAL A 75 23.28 -9.46 17.58
CA VAL A 75 23.96 -8.24 17.11
C VAL A 75 23.11 -7.60 16.02
N THR A 76 22.81 -6.32 16.17
CA THR A 76 22.15 -5.54 15.11
C THR A 76 23.12 -5.32 13.96
N TYR A 77 22.82 -5.92 12.80
CA TYR A 77 23.62 -5.85 11.60
C TYR A 77 23.31 -4.56 10.80
N ALA A 78 22.04 -4.22 10.67
CA ALA A 78 21.58 -3.03 9.97
C ALA A 78 20.20 -2.60 10.46
N LEU A 79 19.87 -1.33 10.25
CA LEU A 79 18.51 -0.81 10.35
C LEU A 79 18.02 -0.46 8.96
N TYR A 80 16.86 -1.00 8.59
CA TYR A 80 16.19 -0.75 7.33
C TYR A 80 14.90 0.02 7.58
N GLY A 81 14.63 1.03 6.75
CA GLY A 81 13.43 1.85 6.83
C GLY A 81 12.78 2.07 5.48
N LEU A 82 11.45 2.06 5.45
CA LEU A 82 10.63 2.46 4.31
C LEU A 82 9.95 3.78 4.62
N GLU A 83 9.86 4.63 3.61
CA GLU A 83 9.13 5.90 3.63
C GLU A 83 8.31 6.00 2.35
N ASN A 84 6.98 5.94 2.46
CA ASN A 84 6.05 5.91 1.33
C ASN A 84 5.64 7.32 0.93
N GLN A 85 5.67 7.60 -0.36
CA GLN A 85 5.26 8.89 -0.91
C GLN A 85 4.33 8.69 -2.11
N THR A 86 3.10 9.19 -2.01
CA THR A 86 2.14 9.23 -3.13
C THR A 86 2.22 10.53 -3.93
N ALA A 87 2.86 11.55 -3.34
CA ALA A 87 3.11 12.85 -3.95
C ALA A 87 4.56 13.28 -3.74
N ILE A 88 5.04 14.22 -4.57
CA ILE A 88 6.38 14.77 -4.47
C ILE A 88 6.53 15.57 -3.17
N ASN A 89 7.52 15.19 -2.37
CA ASN A 89 7.85 15.88 -1.13
C ASN A 89 9.21 16.57 -1.25
N TYR A 90 9.18 17.89 -1.33
CA TYR A 90 10.38 18.71 -1.57
C TYR A 90 11.37 18.76 -0.41
N VAL A 91 11.00 18.29 0.79
CA VAL A 91 11.88 18.28 1.97
C VAL A 91 12.38 16.86 2.30
N MET A 92 12.23 15.92 1.38
CA MET A 92 12.59 14.50 1.59
C MET A 92 14.05 14.29 2.02
N PRO A 93 15.07 14.96 1.43
CA PRO A 93 16.45 14.80 1.88
C PRO A 93 16.65 15.17 3.36
N VAL A 94 16.04 16.26 3.83
CA VAL A 94 16.11 16.67 5.25
C VAL A 94 15.35 15.71 6.16
N ARG A 95 14.20 15.18 5.71
CA ARG A 95 13.45 14.20 6.48
C ARG A 95 14.25 12.90 6.66
N SER A 96 14.78 12.35 5.57
CA SER A 96 15.57 11.11 5.59
C SER A 96 16.84 11.26 6.42
N MET A 97 17.56 12.38 6.28
CA MET A 97 18.72 12.71 7.11
C MET A 97 18.35 12.72 8.61
N GLY A 98 17.21 13.31 8.95
CA GLY A 98 16.72 13.34 10.34
C GLY A 98 16.39 11.96 10.90
N TYR A 99 15.86 11.06 10.07
CA TYR A 99 15.59 9.67 10.46
C TYR A 99 16.88 8.89 10.74
N ASP A 100 17.86 9.00 9.85
CA ASP A 100 19.13 8.29 10.01
C ASP A 100 19.91 8.83 11.19
N TYR A 101 19.96 10.16 11.38
CA TYR A 101 20.54 10.79 12.57
C TYR A 101 19.94 10.24 13.87
N ALA A 102 18.60 10.20 13.97
CA ALA A 102 17.92 9.69 15.16
C ALA A 102 18.25 8.20 15.43
N SER A 103 18.43 7.43 14.37
CA SER A 103 18.84 6.02 14.48
C SER A 103 20.26 5.87 15.01
N TYR A 104 21.20 6.66 14.51
CA TYR A 104 22.58 6.67 14.98
C TYR A 104 22.70 7.18 16.41
N GLU A 105 21.99 8.26 16.76
CA GLU A 105 21.97 8.81 18.11
C GLU A 105 21.43 7.77 19.12
N LYS A 106 20.37 7.05 18.74
CA LYS A 106 19.84 5.96 19.57
C LYS A 106 20.86 4.86 19.76
N CYS A 107 21.54 4.41 18.70
CA CYS A 107 22.58 3.39 18.75
C CYS A 107 23.70 3.80 19.72
N ILE A 108 24.20 5.03 19.61
CA ILE A 108 25.26 5.55 20.50
C ILE A 108 24.79 5.57 21.96
N ARG A 109 23.54 6.01 22.20
CA ARG A 109 22.95 6.06 23.55
C ARG A 109 22.83 4.67 24.19
N GLU A 110 22.45 3.65 23.40
CA GLU A 110 22.35 2.27 23.86
C GLU A 110 23.74 1.70 24.20
N MET A 111 24.74 1.95 23.34
CA MET A 111 26.13 1.56 23.61
C MET A 111 26.68 2.21 24.89
N LYS A 112 26.42 3.50 25.07
CA LYS A 112 26.81 4.24 26.25
C LYS A 112 26.18 3.65 27.52
N ALA A 113 24.89 3.31 27.48
CA ALA A 113 24.21 2.68 28.61
C ALA A 113 24.78 1.29 28.93
N GLN A 114 25.14 0.50 27.93
CA GLN A 114 25.81 -0.79 28.11
C GLN A 114 27.20 -0.62 28.76
N ASN A 115 28.02 0.32 28.26
CA ASN A 115 29.35 0.60 28.81
C ASN A 115 29.27 1.02 30.28
N GLN A 116 28.28 1.81 30.66
CA GLN A 116 28.06 2.22 32.07
C GLN A 116 27.66 1.03 32.96
N ALA A 117 26.80 0.13 32.44
CA ALA A 117 26.39 -1.07 33.18
C ALA A 117 27.52 -2.08 33.42
N GLU A 118 28.53 -2.10 32.56
CA GLU A 118 29.70 -2.96 32.68
C GLU A 118 30.82 -2.32 33.52
N GLU A 119 30.57 -1.24 34.24
CA GLU A 119 31.53 -0.48 35.05
C GLU A 119 32.78 0.03 34.29
N HIS A 120 32.65 0.13 32.94
CA HIS A 120 33.67 0.67 32.09
C HIS A 120 33.37 2.15 31.82
N GLU A 121 33.97 3.04 32.60
CA GLU A 121 33.86 4.48 32.29
C GLU A 121 34.77 4.83 31.10
N PRO A 122 34.24 5.44 30.03
CA PRO A 122 35.05 5.95 28.92
C PRO A 122 36.05 6.99 29.48
N GLN A 123 37.33 6.83 29.18
CA GLN A 123 38.31 7.86 29.51
C GLN A 123 38.04 9.11 28.68
N PHE A 124 37.79 10.24 29.33
CA PHE A 124 37.53 11.55 28.72
C PHE A 124 36.36 11.54 27.75
N ALA A 125 35.57 12.47 27.60
CA ALA A 125 34.49 12.77 26.64
C ALA A 125 34.11 11.70 25.53
N GLN A 126 34.60 10.46 25.63
CA GLN A 126 34.24 9.37 24.71
C GLN A 126 32.90 8.78 25.15
N GLU A 127 31.93 8.81 24.25
CA GLU A 127 30.62 8.19 24.52
C GLU A 127 30.59 6.70 24.20
N ILE A 128 31.42 6.25 23.26
CA ILE A 128 31.61 4.84 22.85
C ILE A 128 33.10 4.49 22.75
N TRP A 129 33.42 3.21 22.83
CA TRP A 129 34.79 2.72 22.68
C TRP A 129 35.22 2.72 21.21
N PRO A 130 36.55 2.86 20.90
CA PRO A 130 37.04 2.89 19.52
C PRO A 130 36.72 1.63 18.72
N GLU A 131 36.57 0.49 19.37
CA GLU A 131 36.25 -0.82 18.78
C GLU A 131 34.76 -0.95 18.47
N GLN A 132 33.91 -0.25 19.20
CA GLN A 132 32.46 -0.28 18.98
C GLN A 132 32.12 0.42 17.63
N LYS A 133 31.24 -0.19 16.88
CA LYS A 133 30.77 0.34 15.60
C LYS A 133 29.25 0.46 15.62
N ILE A 134 28.76 1.60 15.19
CA ILE A 134 27.32 1.78 14.96
C ILE A 134 26.89 0.96 13.73
N TYR A 135 25.65 0.48 13.76
CA TYR A 135 25.08 -0.20 12.61
C TYR A 135 24.67 0.80 11.52
N PRO A 136 24.73 0.41 10.22
CA PRO A 136 24.24 1.25 9.14
C PRO A 136 22.71 1.38 9.20
N ALA A 137 22.21 2.58 8.91
CA ALA A 137 20.80 2.83 8.65
C ALA A 137 20.59 3.05 7.14
N VAL A 138 19.63 2.33 6.56
CA VAL A 138 19.29 2.42 5.14
C VAL A 138 17.80 2.71 5.00
N THR A 139 17.46 3.91 4.55
CA THR A 139 16.07 4.31 4.28
C THR A 139 15.82 4.31 2.78
N LEU A 140 14.82 3.55 2.32
CA LEU A 140 14.27 3.64 0.96
C LEU A 140 13.07 4.58 0.98
N VAL A 141 13.02 5.49 0.01
CA VAL A 141 11.85 6.32 -0.27
C VAL A 141 11.12 5.71 -1.45
N LEU A 142 9.98 5.05 -1.19
CA LEU A 142 9.14 4.44 -2.21
C LEU A 142 8.13 5.47 -2.72
N TYR A 143 8.27 5.85 -3.98
CA TYR A 143 7.36 6.79 -4.62
C TYR A 143 6.38 6.06 -5.54
N PHE A 144 5.09 6.15 -5.20
CA PHE A 144 3.99 5.49 -5.90
C PHE A 144 3.25 6.38 -6.91
N GLY A 145 3.76 7.59 -7.16
CA GLY A 145 3.20 8.47 -8.19
C GLY A 145 3.40 7.94 -9.61
N THR A 146 2.44 8.24 -10.49
CA THR A 146 2.51 7.86 -11.91
C THR A 146 3.19 8.88 -12.81
N THR A 147 3.57 10.03 -12.25
CA THR A 147 4.42 11.04 -12.88
C THR A 147 5.85 10.94 -12.33
N PRO A 148 6.89 11.24 -13.13
CA PRO A 148 8.26 11.20 -12.65
C PRO A 148 8.48 12.10 -11.42
N TRP A 149 9.35 11.68 -10.52
CA TRP A 149 9.77 12.51 -9.40
C TRP A 149 10.58 13.71 -9.89
N THR A 150 10.17 14.90 -9.53
CA THR A 150 10.83 16.17 -9.88
C THR A 150 11.32 16.96 -8.66
N GLY A 151 11.15 16.43 -7.46
CA GLY A 151 11.65 17.01 -6.23
C GLY A 151 13.15 16.77 -6.03
N PRO A 152 13.78 17.43 -5.06
CA PRO A 152 15.18 17.22 -4.75
C PRO A 152 15.44 15.79 -4.28
N THR A 153 16.56 15.24 -4.71
CA THR A 153 17.08 13.92 -4.32
C THR A 153 18.30 14.02 -3.41
N THR A 154 18.89 15.21 -3.34
CA THR A 154 20.02 15.49 -2.45
C THR A 154 19.78 16.77 -1.64
N LEU A 155 20.52 16.90 -0.55
CA LEU A 155 20.48 18.10 0.29
C LEU A 155 21.02 19.33 -0.44
N HIS A 156 22.05 19.15 -1.28
CA HIS A 156 22.61 20.24 -2.08
C HIS A 156 21.61 20.83 -3.07
N GLU A 157 20.73 20.02 -3.66
CA GLU A 157 19.69 20.50 -4.57
C GLU A 157 18.66 21.42 -3.88
N MET A 158 18.59 21.39 -2.54
CA MET A 158 17.72 22.24 -1.74
C MET A 158 18.36 23.58 -1.34
N MET A 159 19.65 23.81 -1.68
CA MET A 159 20.44 24.93 -1.19
C MET A 159 20.86 25.90 -2.29
N HIS A 160 20.93 27.19 -1.96
CA HIS A 160 21.73 28.11 -2.71
C HIS A 160 23.20 27.98 -2.26
N LEU A 161 23.90 26.99 -2.82
CA LEU A 161 25.23 26.62 -2.40
C LEU A 161 26.29 27.18 -3.33
N PRO A 162 27.09 28.22 -2.88
CA PRO A 162 28.22 28.74 -3.64
C PRO A 162 29.26 27.65 -3.86
N GLU A 163 29.85 27.59 -5.05
CA GLU A 163 30.85 26.58 -5.44
C GLU A 163 32.02 26.46 -4.43
N LYS A 164 32.45 27.60 -3.86
CA LYS A 164 33.52 27.62 -2.85
C LYS A 164 33.15 26.98 -1.52
N LEU A 165 31.87 26.91 -1.19
CA LEU A 165 31.37 26.28 0.03
C LEU A 165 31.05 24.81 -0.16
N LYS A 166 30.81 24.38 -1.38
CA LYS A 166 30.42 22.99 -1.72
C LYS A 166 31.32 21.92 -1.13
N PRO A 167 32.65 22.04 -1.10
CA PRO A 167 33.53 21.05 -0.48
C PRO A 167 33.40 20.92 1.05
N TYR A 168 32.81 21.95 1.70
CA TYR A 168 32.69 22.02 3.16
C TYR A 168 31.27 21.68 3.66
N VAL A 169 30.31 21.54 2.77
CA VAL A 169 28.93 21.19 3.10
C VAL A 169 28.67 19.75 2.68
N PRO A 170 28.56 18.80 3.64
CA PRO A 170 28.21 17.42 3.31
C PRO A 170 26.89 17.35 2.56
N ASP A 171 26.84 16.53 1.52
CA ASP A 171 25.61 16.23 0.82
C ASP A 171 24.93 15.02 1.45
N TYR A 172 23.61 14.97 1.40
CA TYR A 172 22.82 13.83 1.84
C TYR A 172 21.87 13.42 0.71
N LYS A 173 22.10 12.23 0.16
CA LYS A 173 21.32 11.65 -0.94
C LYS A 173 20.28 10.68 -0.40
N ILE A 174 19.02 10.78 -0.87
CA ILE A 174 17.98 9.82 -0.58
C ILE A 174 18.08 8.61 -1.54
N ASN A 175 17.66 7.44 -1.05
CA ASN A 175 17.50 6.24 -1.89
C ASN A 175 16.07 6.22 -2.44
N LEU A 176 15.84 7.00 -3.49
CA LEU A 176 14.52 7.13 -4.12
C LEU A 176 14.26 5.97 -5.08
N VAL A 177 13.15 5.30 -4.90
CA VAL A 177 12.63 4.27 -5.79
C VAL A 177 11.28 4.71 -6.34
N GLN A 178 11.17 4.90 -7.63
CA GLN A 178 9.94 5.25 -8.31
C GLN A 178 9.22 3.95 -8.73
N VAL A 179 8.32 3.44 -7.89
CA VAL A 179 7.71 2.10 -8.05
C VAL A 179 7.00 1.94 -9.39
N ALA A 180 6.26 2.95 -9.83
CA ALA A 180 5.55 2.93 -11.12
C ALA A 180 6.49 2.93 -12.35
N PHE A 181 7.80 3.18 -12.14
CA PHE A 181 8.82 3.28 -13.21
C PHE A 181 9.84 2.14 -13.14
N LEU A 182 9.65 1.16 -12.25
CA LEU A 182 10.49 -0.03 -12.22
C LEU A 182 10.38 -0.79 -13.54
N GLU A 183 11.54 -1.26 -14.01
CA GLU A 183 11.60 -2.10 -15.20
C GLU A 183 11.04 -3.49 -14.92
N GLU A 184 10.54 -4.15 -15.97
CA GLU A 184 9.85 -5.44 -15.86
C GLU A 184 10.76 -6.53 -15.28
N GLU A 185 12.05 -6.52 -15.66
CA GLU A 185 13.06 -7.44 -15.16
C GLU A 185 13.33 -7.24 -13.64
N MET A 186 13.21 -5.99 -13.16
CA MET A 186 13.33 -5.72 -11.72
C MET A 186 12.08 -6.20 -10.98
N ILE A 187 10.90 -5.92 -11.50
CA ILE A 187 9.63 -6.35 -10.91
C ILE A 187 9.55 -7.89 -10.85
N ALA A 188 10.06 -8.58 -11.88
CA ALA A 188 10.09 -10.04 -11.92
C ALA A 188 10.95 -10.68 -10.82
N LYS A 189 11.89 -9.94 -10.23
CA LYS A 189 12.73 -10.44 -9.13
C LYS A 189 12.00 -10.51 -7.78
N PHE A 190 10.95 -9.70 -7.57
CA PHE A 190 10.17 -9.77 -6.33
C PHE A 190 9.47 -11.13 -6.20
N GLN A 191 9.63 -11.75 -5.05
CA GLN A 191 9.01 -13.03 -4.69
C GLN A 191 7.77 -12.85 -3.82
N SER A 192 7.69 -11.75 -3.05
CA SER A 192 6.56 -11.42 -2.19
C SER A 192 5.39 -10.76 -2.95
N ASP A 193 4.33 -10.45 -2.23
CA ASP A 193 3.18 -9.72 -2.74
C ASP A 193 3.48 -8.28 -3.18
N PHE A 194 4.65 -7.74 -2.82
CA PHE A 194 5.10 -6.45 -3.36
C PHE A 194 5.23 -6.46 -4.89
N ARG A 195 5.47 -7.63 -5.49
CA ARG A 195 5.43 -7.79 -6.95
C ARG A 195 4.11 -7.33 -7.54
N ILE A 196 3.00 -7.73 -6.92
CA ILE A 196 1.64 -7.38 -7.36
C ILE A 196 1.42 -5.86 -7.27
N VAL A 197 1.91 -5.24 -6.19
CA VAL A 197 1.87 -3.79 -5.98
C VAL A 197 2.67 -3.07 -7.06
N ALA A 198 3.89 -3.49 -7.34
CA ALA A 198 4.76 -2.89 -8.35
C ALA A 198 4.16 -3.03 -9.77
N GLU A 199 3.65 -4.21 -10.12
CA GLU A 199 2.96 -4.46 -11.39
C GLU A 199 1.72 -3.55 -11.54
N PHE A 200 0.93 -3.38 -10.48
CA PHE A 200 -0.24 -2.51 -10.48
C PHE A 200 0.13 -1.04 -10.75
N PHE A 201 1.13 -0.48 -10.06
CA PHE A 201 1.51 0.92 -10.28
C PHE A 201 2.14 1.15 -11.65
N ARG A 202 2.95 0.20 -12.15
CA ARG A 202 3.46 0.24 -13.52
C ARG A 202 2.33 0.20 -14.54
N ALA A 203 1.36 -0.69 -14.36
CA ALA A 203 0.17 -0.80 -15.19
C ALA A 203 -0.66 0.48 -15.19
N LYS A 204 -0.86 1.07 -14.01
CA LYS A 204 -1.57 2.33 -13.83
C LYS A 204 -0.90 3.48 -14.57
N ARG A 205 0.44 3.58 -14.50
CA ARG A 205 1.20 4.56 -15.30
C ARG A 205 1.01 4.38 -16.80
N LEU A 206 0.95 3.13 -17.26
CA LEU A 206 0.80 2.79 -18.69
C LEU A 206 -0.66 2.81 -19.18
N GLY A 207 -1.64 3.00 -18.29
CA GLY A 207 -3.06 3.02 -18.63
C GLY A 207 -3.63 1.66 -19.08
N ASN A 208 -3.04 0.56 -18.59
CA ASN A 208 -3.42 -0.79 -18.99
C ASN A 208 -3.60 -1.76 -17.81
N GLU A 209 -4.06 -1.24 -16.66
CA GLU A 209 -4.21 -1.99 -15.40
C GLU A 209 -4.96 -3.31 -15.58
N LYS A 210 -6.08 -3.28 -16.33
CA LYS A 210 -6.91 -4.48 -16.54
C LYS A 210 -6.11 -5.61 -17.20
N LYS A 211 -5.35 -5.31 -18.23
CA LYS A 211 -4.59 -6.32 -19.00
C LYS A 211 -3.48 -6.96 -18.15
N ILE A 212 -2.76 -6.16 -17.38
CA ILE A 212 -1.64 -6.65 -16.55
C ILE A 212 -2.19 -7.47 -15.38
N MET A 213 -3.26 -7.00 -14.75
CA MET A 213 -3.89 -7.73 -13.64
C MET A 213 -4.44 -9.10 -14.07
N TYR A 214 -5.06 -9.21 -15.24
CA TYR A 214 -5.52 -10.51 -15.79
C TYR A 214 -4.38 -11.51 -16.04
N ASN A 215 -3.20 -11.03 -16.38
CA ASN A 215 -2.04 -11.88 -16.67
C ASN A 215 -1.19 -12.19 -15.43
N ASN A 216 -1.54 -11.68 -14.27
CA ASN A 216 -0.80 -11.92 -13.03
C ASN A 216 -1.12 -13.31 -12.48
N ASN A 217 -0.15 -14.24 -12.58
CA ASN A 217 -0.26 -15.61 -12.08
C ASN A 217 0.37 -15.82 -10.70
N LYS A 218 0.84 -14.74 -10.05
CA LYS A 218 1.38 -14.85 -8.70
C LYS A 218 0.28 -15.24 -7.71
N THR A 219 0.57 -16.23 -6.88
CA THR A 219 -0.26 -16.57 -5.71
C THR A 219 -0.17 -15.44 -4.69
N TRP A 220 -1.29 -15.11 -4.09
CA TRP A 220 -1.39 -14.09 -3.06
C TRP A 220 -1.17 -14.71 -1.69
N ASP A 221 -0.25 -14.15 -0.92
CA ASP A 221 0.05 -14.59 0.43
C ASP A 221 -0.69 -13.73 1.47
N HIS A 222 -0.80 -12.41 1.23
CA HIS A 222 -1.45 -11.43 2.12
C HIS A 222 -2.75 -10.88 1.51
N ILE A 223 -3.73 -11.80 1.33
CA ILE A 223 -4.98 -11.52 0.60
C ILE A 223 -5.74 -10.33 1.20
N GLY A 224 -5.83 -10.29 2.53
CA GLY A 224 -6.58 -9.24 3.24
C GLY A 224 -6.06 -7.84 2.95
N GLU A 225 -4.74 -7.69 2.95
CA GLU A 225 -4.02 -6.45 2.72
C GLU A 225 -4.05 -6.06 1.24
N LEU A 226 -3.88 -7.02 0.33
CA LEU A 226 -4.01 -6.77 -1.12
C LEU A 226 -5.44 -6.34 -1.50
N MET A 227 -6.47 -6.94 -0.94
CA MET A 227 -7.85 -6.53 -1.19
C MET A 227 -8.13 -5.11 -0.70
N GLU A 228 -7.60 -4.73 0.47
CA GLU A 228 -7.71 -3.36 0.98
C GLU A 228 -6.87 -2.39 0.14
N PHE A 229 -5.69 -2.80 -0.31
CA PHE A 229 -4.85 -2.06 -1.24
C PHE A 229 -5.61 -1.74 -2.54
N PHE A 230 -6.15 -2.74 -3.22
CA PHE A 230 -6.90 -2.52 -4.46
C PHE A 230 -8.14 -1.66 -4.24
N HIS A 231 -8.91 -1.90 -3.15
CA HIS A 231 -10.05 -1.06 -2.81
C HIS A 231 -9.65 0.43 -2.66
N THR A 232 -8.53 0.69 -1.99
CA THR A 232 -8.05 2.06 -1.71
C THR A 232 -7.61 2.77 -2.99
N PHE A 233 -6.82 2.10 -3.84
CA PHE A 233 -6.22 2.71 -5.04
C PHE A 233 -7.12 2.74 -6.26
N THR A 234 -8.10 1.83 -6.37
CA THR A 234 -9.07 1.81 -7.48
C THR A 234 -10.40 2.46 -7.11
N SER A 235 -10.70 2.61 -5.81
CA SER A 235 -12.02 3.01 -5.28
C SER A 235 -13.16 2.05 -5.65
N ASP A 236 -12.83 0.84 -6.12
CA ASP A 236 -13.79 -0.20 -6.47
C ASP A 236 -14.20 -0.97 -5.21
N LYS A 237 -15.49 -0.88 -4.85
CA LYS A 237 -16.04 -1.50 -3.65
C LYS A 237 -16.01 -3.02 -3.70
N ARG A 238 -16.01 -3.61 -4.89
CA ARG A 238 -16.01 -5.08 -5.07
C ARG A 238 -14.82 -5.73 -4.36
N TYR A 239 -13.64 -5.09 -4.33
CA TYR A 239 -12.49 -5.60 -3.58
C TYR A 239 -12.78 -5.78 -2.09
N ARG A 240 -13.57 -4.89 -1.49
CA ARG A 240 -14.00 -5.04 -0.09
C ARG A 240 -15.09 -6.09 0.06
N ASP A 241 -16.07 -6.09 -0.84
CA ASP A 241 -17.22 -6.99 -0.78
C ASP A 241 -16.79 -8.45 -0.95
N PHE A 242 -15.78 -8.71 -1.79
CA PHE A 242 -15.22 -10.04 -2.03
C PHE A 242 -14.05 -10.42 -1.10
N LYS A 243 -13.62 -9.55 -0.19
CA LYS A 243 -12.48 -9.82 0.70
C LYS A 243 -12.64 -11.13 1.49
N GLN A 244 -13.77 -11.32 2.13
CA GLN A 244 -14.02 -12.52 2.92
C GLN A 244 -14.09 -13.77 2.03
N PHE A 245 -14.73 -13.68 0.87
CA PHE A 245 -14.77 -14.77 -0.11
C PHE A 245 -13.35 -15.20 -0.53
N MET A 246 -12.48 -14.25 -0.83
CA MET A 246 -11.09 -14.54 -1.24
C MET A 246 -10.27 -15.16 -0.10
N ILE A 247 -10.50 -14.73 1.15
CA ILE A 247 -9.87 -15.35 2.33
C ILE A 247 -10.37 -16.78 2.51
N ASP A 248 -11.66 -17.05 2.34
CA ASP A 248 -12.23 -18.39 2.44
C ASP A 248 -11.72 -19.31 1.31
N GLU A 249 -11.59 -18.82 0.10
CA GLU A 249 -11.01 -19.55 -1.02
C GLU A 249 -9.53 -19.91 -0.77
N SER A 250 -8.77 -19.04 -0.12
CA SER A 250 -7.37 -19.32 0.21
C SER A 250 -7.17 -20.52 1.14
N GLN A 251 -8.16 -20.82 1.96
CA GLN A 251 -8.14 -22.03 2.81
C GLN A 251 -8.33 -23.33 2.01
N LYS A 252 -8.85 -23.22 0.78
CA LYS A 252 -9.09 -24.36 -0.12
C LYS A 252 -7.97 -24.58 -1.13
N GLY A 253 -7.15 -23.54 -1.38
CA GLY A 253 -6.04 -23.59 -2.33
C GLY A 253 -5.41 -22.25 -2.61
N GLU A 254 -4.55 -22.20 -3.60
CA GLU A 254 -3.87 -20.97 -4.02
C GLU A 254 -4.85 -19.95 -4.61
N VAL A 255 -4.74 -18.71 -4.15
CA VAL A 255 -5.52 -17.58 -4.65
C VAL A 255 -4.64 -16.71 -5.56
N LYS A 256 -5.21 -16.32 -6.70
CA LYS A 256 -4.57 -15.46 -7.71
C LYS A 256 -5.53 -14.37 -8.15
N MET A 257 -5.01 -13.36 -8.83
CA MET A 257 -5.85 -12.29 -9.40
C MET A 257 -6.96 -12.83 -10.33
N CYS A 258 -6.69 -13.87 -11.13
CA CYS A 258 -7.70 -14.48 -12.01
C CYS A 258 -8.91 -15.00 -11.21
N SER A 259 -8.71 -15.64 -10.06
CA SER A 259 -9.80 -16.13 -9.21
C SER A 259 -10.75 -15.01 -8.76
N LEU A 260 -10.20 -13.84 -8.44
CA LEU A 260 -10.99 -12.66 -8.10
C LEU A 260 -11.76 -12.09 -9.30
N LEU A 261 -11.09 -12.02 -10.46
CA LEU A 261 -11.70 -11.49 -11.67
C LEU A 261 -12.83 -12.39 -12.17
N ASP A 262 -12.64 -13.72 -12.11
CA ASP A 262 -13.69 -14.70 -12.42
C ASP A 262 -14.90 -14.55 -11.48
N ALA A 263 -14.66 -14.30 -10.20
CA ALA A 263 -15.72 -14.03 -9.24
C ALA A 263 -16.48 -12.71 -9.56
N PHE A 264 -15.77 -11.66 -9.96
CA PHE A 264 -16.39 -10.40 -10.40
C PHE A 264 -17.22 -10.57 -11.68
N GLU A 265 -16.73 -11.35 -12.64
CA GLU A 265 -17.43 -11.64 -13.88
C GLU A 265 -18.72 -12.42 -13.60
N LYS A 266 -18.65 -13.47 -12.78
CA LYS A 266 -19.80 -14.27 -12.37
C LYS A 266 -20.86 -13.42 -11.67
N GLU A 267 -20.48 -12.58 -10.69
CA GLU A 267 -21.41 -11.66 -10.04
C GLU A 267 -22.04 -10.69 -11.03
N GLY A 268 -21.24 -10.15 -11.97
CA GLY A 268 -21.75 -9.27 -13.02
C GLY A 268 -22.76 -9.93 -13.94
N MET A 269 -22.50 -11.19 -14.32
CA MET A 269 -23.44 -12.01 -15.12
C MET A 269 -24.75 -12.28 -14.37
N GLU A 270 -24.66 -12.70 -13.10
CA GLU A 270 -25.81 -12.99 -12.27
C GLU A 270 -26.71 -11.73 -12.09
N LYS A 271 -26.11 -10.59 -11.72
CA LYS A 271 -26.82 -9.31 -11.61
C LYS A 271 -27.37 -8.81 -12.94
N GLY A 272 -26.66 -9.04 -14.04
CA GLY A 272 -27.13 -8.71 -15.38
C GLY A 272 -28.34 -9.55 -15.79
N MET A 273 -28.30 -10.84 -15.51
CA MET A 273 -29.39 -11.76 -15.78
C MET A 273 -30.64 -11.43 -14.94
N GLU A 274 -30.48 -11.17 -13.65
CA GLU A 274 -31.55 -10.78 -12.74
C GLU A 274 -32.25 -9.51 -13.22
N LYS A 275 -31.47 -8.46 -13.51
CA LYS A 275 -32.01 -7.21 -14.07
C LYS A 275 -32.68 -7.39 -15.43
N GLY A 276 -32.11 -8.24 -16.27
CA GLY A 276 -32.70 -8.55 -17.58
C GLY A 276 -34.04 -9.25 -17.47
N LEU A 277 -34.17 -10.21 -16.55
CA LEU A 277 -35.43 -10.90 -16.25
C LEU A 277 -36.48 -9.91 -15.69
N GLU A 278 -36.09 -9.09 -14.74
CA GLU A 278 -36.95 -8.08 -14.13
C GLU A 278 -37.47 -7.10 -15.17
N GLN A 279 -36.60 -6.53 -16.00
CA GLN A 279 -36.99 -5.62 -17.09
C GLN A 279 -37.89 -6.31 -18.13
N GLY A 280 -37.60 -7.56 -18.45
CA GLY A 280 -38.43 -8.36 -19.37
C GLY A 280 -39.86 -8.59 -18.82
N ARG A 281 -39.97 -8.84 -17.51
CA ARG A 281 -41.30 -8.94 -16.83
C ARG A 281 -42.04 -7.62 -16.85
N TYR A 282 -41.37 -6.49 -16.57
CA TYR A 282 -41.99 -5.16 -16.61
C TYR A 282 -42.48 -4.77 -18.03
N GLN A 283 -41.67 -5.06 -19.04
CA GLN A 283 -42.10 -4.84 -20.44
C GLN A 283 -43.28 -5.74 -20.83
N SER A 284 -43.35 -6.97 -20.33
CA SER A 284 -44.43 -7.90 -20.55
C SER A 284 -45.72 -7.39 -19.90
N LEU A 285 -45.62 -6.88 -18.65
CA LEU A 285 -46.71 -6.22 -17.94
C LEU A 285 -47.29 -5.05 -18.74
N GLU A 286 -46.43 -4.14 -19.19
CA GLU A 286 -46.87 -2.97 -19.97
C GLU A 286 -47.53 -3.36 -21.32
N LYS A 287 -46.97 -4.37 -22.00
CA LYS A 287 -47.57 -4.91 -23.23
C LYS A 287 -48.93 -5.52 -22.98
N LEU A 288 -49.10 -6.26 -21.88
CA LEU A 288 -50.38 -6.87 -21.51
C LEU A 288 -51.43 -5.78 -21.26
N MET A 289 -51.11 -4.78 -20.41
CA MET A 289 -51.98 -3.65 -20.12
C MET A 289 -52.40 -2.92 -21.40
N LYS A 290 -51.47 -2.67 -22.31
CA LYS A 290 -51.72 -1.98 -23.59
C LYS A 290 -52.63 -2.75 -24.53
N LYS A 291 -52.52 -4.10 -24.53
CA LYS A 291 -53.33 -4.97 -25.41
C LYS A 291 -54.71 -5.26 -24.87
N THR A 292 -54.87 -5.37 -23.56
CA THR A 292 -56.09 -5.85 -22.93
C THR A 292 -56.93 -4.73 -22.30
N GLY A 293 -56.33 -3.55 -22.03
CA GLY A 293 -56.93 -2.49 -21.25
C GLY A 293 -57.05 -2.74 -19.76
N MET A 294 -56.36 -3.81 -19.24
CA MET A 294 -56.32 -4.13 -17.84
C MET A 294 -55.63 -3.05 -17.00
N SER A 295 -56.09 -2.88 -15.78
CA SER A 295 -55.39 -2.08 -14.78
C SER A 295 -54.06 -2.70 -14.41
N ILE A 296 -53.16 -1.92 -13.83
CA ILE A 296 -51.83 -2.42 -13.33
C ILE A 296 -52.00 -3.62 -12.39
N SER A 297 -52.97 -3.54 -11.46
CA SER A 297 -53.23 -4.59 -10.50
C SER A 297 -53.70 -5.88 -11.17
N GLU A 298 -54.66 -5.79 -12.07
CA GLU A 298 -55.17 -6.98 -12.78
C GLU A 298 -54.10 -7.62 -13.68
N ALA A 299 -53.27 -6.80 -14.32
CA ALA A 299 -52.17 -7.30 -15.15
C ALA A 299 -51.06 -7.95 -14.32
N MET A 300 -50.77 -7.40 -13.13
CA MET A 300 -49.80 -8.00 -12.18
C MET A 300 -50.34 -9.32 -11.63
N ASP A 301 -51.61 -9.40 -11.29
CA ASP A 301 -52.24 -10.64 -10.86
C ASP A 301 -52.20 -11.70 -11.97
N ALA A 302 -52.51 -11.31 -13.22
CA ALA A 302 -52.47 -12.19 -14.38
C ALA A 302 -51.07 -12.71 -14.75
N LEU A 303 -50.01 -12.03 -14.31
CA LEU A 303 -48.60 -12.41 -14.53
C LEU A 303 -47.93 -12.94 -13.26
N ASP A 304 -48.71 -13.27 -12.20
CA ASP A 304 -48.22 -13.79 -10.92
C ASP A 304 -47.08 -12.99 -10.31
N PHE A 305 -47.24 -11.63 -10.24
CA PHE A 305 -46.24 -10.78 -9.57
C PHE A 305 -46.31 -10.91 -8.06
N SER A 306 -45.17 -11.21 -7.43
CA SER A 306 -45.05 -11.17 -5.97
C SER A 306 -45.20 -9.75 -5.41
N GLU A 307 -45.41 -9.60 -4.11
CA GLU A 307 -45.50 -8.29 -3.45
C GLU A 307 -44.18 -7.50 -3.57
N GLU A 308 -43.03 -8.16 -3.57
CA GLU A 308 -41.73 -7.56 -3.76
C GLU A 308 -41.60 -6.99 -5.19
N GLU A 309 -41.97 -7.77 -6.21
CA GLU A 309 -41.92 -7.37 -7.60
C GLU A 309 -42.90 -6.22 -7.88
N ARG A 310 -44.08 -6.19 -7.22
CA ARG A 310 -45.01 -5.09 -7.30
C ARG A 310 -44.44 -3.78 -6.77
N SER A 311 -43.68 -3.88 -5.68
CA SER A 311 -43.00 -2.74 -5.08
C SER A 311 -41.86 -2.21 -5.97
N SER A 312 -41.04 -3.12 -6.50
CA SER A 312 -39.93 -2.82 -7.42
C SER A 312 -40.42 -2.16 -8.71
N TYR A 313 -41.54 -2.65 -9.29
CA TYR A 313 -42.14 -2.03 -10.49
C TYR A 313 -42.57 -0.60 -10.25
N LYS A 314 -43.16 -0.27 -9.09
CA LYS A 314 -43.56 1.09 -8.75
C LYS A 314 -42.34 2.04 -8.73
N GLN A 315 -41.24 1.57 -8.17
CA GLN A 315 -39.99 2.35 -8.15
C GLN A 315 -39.45 2.54 -9.58
N TRP A 316 -39.35 1.45 -10.35
CA TRP A 316 -38.90 1.48 -11.74
C TRP A 316 -39.77 2.43 -12.61
N GLN A 317 -41.09 2.42 -12.43
CA GLN A 317 -42.00 3.31 -13.14
C GLN A 317 -41.79 4.78 -12.80
N SER A 318 -41.46 5.09 -11.53
CA SER A 318 -41.16 6.46 -11.09
C SER A 318 -39.87 6.99 -11.73
N GLU A 319 -38.85 6.14 -11.85
CA GLU A 319 -37.56 6.49 -12.45
C GLU A 319 -37.64 6.68 -13.97
N ASN A 320 -38.46 5.87 -14.66
CA ASN A 320 -38.60 5.94 -16.11
C ASN A 320 -39.68 6.94 -16.62
N LYS A 321 -40.60 7.41 -15.76
CA LYS A 321 -41.53 8.49 -16.11
C LYS A 321 -40.91 9.89 -16.10
N THR A 322 -39.76 10.06 -15.49
CA THR A 322 -39.02 11.33 -15.45
C THR A 322 -38.12 11.52 -16.68
N ALA A 323 -38.04 10.53 -17.58
CA ALA A 323 -37.17 10.55 -18.76
C ALA A 323 -37.94 10.81 -20.10
N THR A 324 -39.23 11.12 -20.03
CA THR A 324 -40.06 11.53 -21.16
C THR A 324 -40.65 12.92 -20.88
#